data_5c4453cfc813f29b21a408a673d0fec1
#
_entry.id   5c4453cfc813f29b21a408a673d0fec1
#
_cell.length_a   1.000
_cell.length_b   1.000
_cell.length_c   1.000
_cell.angle_alpha   90.00
_cell.angle_beta   90.00
_cell.angle_gamma   90.00
#
_symmetry.space_group_name_H-M   'P 1'
#
loop_
_entity.id
_entity.type
_entity.pdbx_description
1 polymer ?
#
loop_
_entity_poly.entity_id
_entity_poly.type
_entity_poly.pdbx_seq_one_letter_code
_entity_poly.pdbx_strand_id
1 'polypeptide(L)'
;MQGARTGSHSYSILQGKSKRCYFTDTETGPLERHHIYFGAGMRQISDKHGFWVWLKPEWHRGTSGVHGRDGHKVDLRLKQDCQRRFEETHSREEFMAIIGRSYLGDEPEGKPQMPADTGGFYLL
;
A
#
# COMPACT_ATOMS: atom_id res chain seq x y z
N MET A 1 -5.09 -5.18 27.28
CA MET A 1 -4.85 -5.03 26.90
C MET A 1 -4.51 -4.93 26.12
N GLN A 2 -4.57 -4.75 25.82
CA GLN A 2 -4.13 -4.59 25.17
C GLN A 2 -3.74 -4.03 24.53
N GLY A 3 -3.94 -3.78 24.45
CA GLY A 3 -3.68 -3.21 23.81
C GLY A 3 -2.83 -2.70 23.52
N ALA A 4 -2.58 -2.69 23.90
CA ALA A 4 -1.63 -1.99 23.71
C ALA A 4 -0.76 -2.24 22.70
N ARG A 5 -0.80 -2.72 22.10
CA ARG A 5 -0.03 -2.82 21.24
C ARG A 5 -0.15 -1.86 20.41
N THR A 6 0.30 -1.03 20.42
CA THR A 6 0.24 0.00 19.65
C THR A 6 0.86 -0.23 18.49
N GLY A 7 1.19 -0.90 18.07
CA GLY A 7 1.95 -0.87 17.09
C GLY A 7 1.55 -1.41 15.89
N SER A 8 1.55 -2.56 15.56
CA SER A 8 1.34 -3.09 14.29
C SER A 8 -0.07 -3.44 14.02
N HIS A 9 -0.49 -3.28 12.79
CA HIS A 9 -1.70 -3.89 12.32
C HIS A 9 -1.38 -5.35 12.07
N SER A 10 -2.27 -6.23 12.49
CA SER A 10 -2.10 -7.64 12.26
C SER A 10 -2.39 -8.06 10.84
N TYR A 11 -2.83 -7.15 9.99
CA TYR A 11 -3.08 -7.45 8.59
C TYR A 11 -2.85 -6.21 7.73
N SER A 12 -2.63 -6.48 6.45
CA SER A 12 -2.40 -5.43 5.46
C SER A 12 -3.72 -4.81 5.03
N ILE A 13 -3.75 -3.51 4.79
CA ILE A 13 -4.97 -2.91 4.28
C ILE A 13 -5.22 -3.33 2.85
N LEU A 14 -4.18 -3.75 2.11
CA LEU A 14 -4.34 -4.18 0.73
C LEU A 14 -4.67 -5.66 0.62
N GLN A 15 -4.19 -6.49 1.51
CA GLN A 15 -4.34 -7.93 1.39
C GLN A 15 -5.15 -8.58 2.51
N GLY A 16 -5.52 -7.81 3.51
CA GLY A 16 -6.21 -8.38 4.66
C GLY A 16 -5.29 -9.34 5.38
N LYS A 17 -5.77 -10.51 5.72
CA LYS A 17 -4.98 -11.51 6.42
C LYS A 17 -4.34 -12.53 5.49
N SER A 18 -4.53 -12.37 4.19
CA SER A 18 -3.96 -13.31 3.23
C SER A 18 -2.46 -13.15 3.14
N LYS A 19 -1.74 -14.25 3.17
CA LYS A 19 -0.29 -14.22 3.03
C LYS A 19 0.06 -14.78 1.67
N ARG A 20 0.16 -13.90 0.70
CA ARG A 20 0.50 -14.26 -0.68
C ARG A 20 1.18 -13.07 -1.33
N CYS A 21 1.99 -13.34 -2.34
CA CYS A 21 2.71 -12.25 -3.01
C CYS A 21 1.72 -11.31 -3.67
N TYR A 22 1.84 -10.03 -3.40
CA TYR A 22 0.92 -9.03 -3.90
C TYR A 22 0.88 -8.98 -5.43
N PHE A 23 2.03 -9.20 -6.07
CA PHE A 23 2.10 -9.11 -7.52
C PHE A 23 1.80 -10.42 -8.25
N THR A 24 2.12 -11.57 -7.67
CA THR A 24 1.93 -12.85 -8.34
C THR A 24 0.82 -13.69 -7.74
N ASP A 25 0.32 -13.29 -6.59
CA ASP A 25 -0.73 -14.01 -5.86
C ASP A 25 -0.28 -15.42 -5.44
N THR A 26 1.01 -15.65 -5.38
CA THR A 26 1.57 -16.95 -4.99
C THR A 26 1.58 -17.09 -3.49
N GLU A 27 1.11 -18.23 -2.99
CA GLU A 27 1.10 -18.49 -1.55
C GLU A 27 2.27 -19.33 -1.08
N THR A 28 2.95 -20.01 -1.99
CA THR A 28 4.01 -20.95 -1.62
C THR A 28 5.38 -20.31 -1.74
N GLY A 29 6.33 -20.93 -1.06
CA GLY A 29 7.69 -20.43 -1.07
C GLY A 29 7.87 -19.28 -0.10
N PRO A 30 9.07 -18.72 -0.03
CA PRO A 30 9.32 -17.63 0.91
C PRO A 30 8.58 -16.37 0.50
N LEU A 31 8.00 -15.71 1.50
CA LEU A 31 7.34 -14.42 1.31
C LEU A 31 7.91 -13.48 2.36
N GLU A 32 8.19 -12.26 1.94
CA GLU A 32 8.79 -11.26 2.81
C GLU A 32 7.82 -10.11 3.00
N ARG A 33 7.74 -9.61 4.23
CA ARG A 33 6.87 -8.48 4.51
C ARG A 33 7.57 -7.20 4.07
N HIS A 34 6.92 -6.48 3.19
CA HIS A 34 7.45 -5.21 2.68
C HIS A 34 6.65 -4.05 3.24
N HIS A 35 7.30 -3.17 3.96
CA HIS A 35 6.66 -1.94 4.44
C HIS A 35 6.63 -0.97 3.25
N ILE A 36 5.43 -0.56 2.86
CA ILE A 36 5.25 0.22 1.63
C ILE A 36 5.92 1.57 1.70
N TYR A 37 5.76 2.26 2.85
CA TYR A 37 6.46 3.52 3.06
C TYR A 37 7.62 3.23 3.99
N PHE A 38 8.82 3.52 3.54
CA PHE A 38 10.02 3.14 4.28
C PHE A 38 11.01 4.30 4.33
N GLY A 39 12.13 4.09 5.03
CA GLY A 39 13.07 5.15 5.30
C GLY A 39 12.99 5.51 6.77
N ALA A 40 13.64 6.59 7.17
CA ALA A 40 13.74 6.97 8.58
C ALA A 40 12.37 7.14 9.22
N GLY A 41 12.05 6.27 10.17
CA GLY A 41 10.78 6.36 10.90
C GLY A 41 9.56 5.87 10.16
N MET A 42 9.65 5.66 8.85
CA MET A 42 8.47 5.33 8.06
C MET A 42 8.04 3.88 8.20
N ARG A 43 8.96 2.97 8.49
CA ARG A 43 8.57 1.57 8.66
C ARG A 43 7.62 1.39 9.83
N GLN A 44 7.85 2.13 10.91
CA GLN A 44 6.99 2.04 12.08
C GLN A 44 5.60 2.56 11.74
N ILE A 45 5.52 3.62 10.96
CA ILE A 45 4.26 4.19 10.54
C ILE A 45 3.53 3.20 9.64
N SER A 46 4.24 2.61 8.67
CA SER A 46 3.65 1.61 7.79
C SER A 46 3.12 0.44 8.59
N ASP A 47 3.89 -0.03 9.55
CA ASP A 47 3.48 -1.17 10.35
C ASP A 47 2.24 -0.85 11.17
N LYS A 48 2.22 0.35 11.74
CA LYS A 48 1.12 0.77 12.58
C LYS A 48 -0.20 0.86 11.81
N HIS A 49 -0.14 1.26 10.56
CA HIS A 49 -1.35 1.49 9.77
C HIS A 49 -1.71 0.37 8.81
N GLY A 50 -0.93 -0.71 8.81
CA GLY A 50 -1.18 -1.81 7.88
C GLY A 50 -0.74 -1.51 6.46
N PHE A 51 0.20 -0.60 6.28
CA PHE A 51 0.72 -0.22 4.97
C PHE A 51 1.87 -1.13 4.59
N TRP A 52 1.58 -2.40 4.46
CA TRP A 52 2.59 -3.40 4.09
C TRP A 52 1.93 -4.51 3.28
N VAL A 53 2.74 -5.21 2.51
CA VAL A 53 2.27 -6.35 1.71
C VAL A 53 3.31 -7.46 1.79
N TRP A 54 2.89 -8.66 1.38
CA TRP A 54 3.81 -9.78 1.25
C TRP A 54 4.34 -9.80 -0.17
N LEU A 55 5.64 -10.02 -0.32
CA LEU A 55 6.27 -10.09 -1.63
C LEU A 55 7.21 -11.27 -1.68
N LYS A 56 7.30 -11.93 -2.82
CA LYS A 56 8.36 -12.91 -3.03
C LYS A 56 9.69 -12.16 -3.06
N PRO A 57 10.80 -12.83 -2.70
CA PRO A 57 12.10 -12.16 -2.63
C PRO A 57 12.48 -11.41 -3.91
N GLU A 58 12.17 -11.96 -5.07
CA GLU A 58 12.54 -11.30 -6.31
C GLU A 58 11.76 -10.00 -6.53
N TRP A 59 10.53 -9.91 -6.00
CA TRP A 59 9.76 -8.68 -6.09
C TRP A 59 10.10 -7.69 -4.99
N HIS A 60 10.72 -8.18 -3.92
CA HIS A 60 11.09 -7.33 -2.80
C HIS A 60 12.53 -6.79 -2.99
N ARG A 61 13.47 -7.69 -3.31
CA ARG A 61 14.90 -7.34 -3.34
C ARG A 61 15.59 -7.61 -4.66
N GLY A 62 14.89 -8.22 -5.64
CA GLY A 62 15.49 -8.47 -6.93
C GLY A 62 15.71 -7.18 -7.70
N THR A 63 16.44 -7.25 -8.80
CA THR A 63 16.80 -6.06 -9.59
C THR A 63 15.58 -5.23 -9.98
N SER A 64 14.50 -5.88 -10.35
CA SER A 64 13.27 -5.18 -10.72
C SER A 64 12.25 -5.12 -9.59
N GLY A 65 12.62 -5.56 -8.40
CA GLY A 65 11.74 -5.51 -7.23
C GLY A 65 11.79 -4.14 -6.58
N VAL A 66 10.94 -3.94 -5.58
CA VAL A 66 10.75 -2.61 -4.98
C VAL A 66 12.03 -1.98 -4.44
N HIS A 67 12.94 -2.78 -3.91
CA HIS A 67 14.21 -2.25 -3.41
C HIS A 67 15.34 -2.46 -4.42
N GLY A 68 15.05 -2.95 -5.60
CA GLY A 68 16.05 -3.21 -6.60
C GLY A 68 16.40 -1.97 -7.41
N ARG A 69 17.50 -2.08 -8.16
CA ARG A 69 17.97 -0.96 -8.95
C ARG A 69 16.92 -0.43 -9.93
N ASP A 70 16.14 -1.33 -10.53
CA ASP A 70 15.15 -0.94 -11.54
C ASP A 70 13.72 -0.99 -11.00
N GLY A 71 13.55 -0.93 -9.69
CA GLY A 71 12.24 -1.13 -9.08
C GLY A 71 11.41 0.11 -8.83
N HIS A 72 11.84 1.26 -9.35
CA HIS A 72 11.16 2.52 -9.08
C HIS A 72 9.66 2.50 -9.42
N LYS A 73 9.32 1.94 -10.58
CA LYS A 73 7.91 1.91 -10.99
C LYS A 73 7.07 1.00 -10.11
N VAL A 74 7.64 -0.11 -9.69
CA VAL A 74 6.95 -1.07 -8.84
C VAL A 74 6.72 -0.46 -7.46
N ASP A 75 7.75 0.20 -6.94
CA ASP A 75 7.66 0.88 -5.66
C ASP A 75 6.59 1.96 -5.69
N LEU A 76 6.60 2.78 -6.73
CA LEU A 76 5.61 3.85 -6.85
C LEU A 76 4.21 3.27 -6.98
N ARG A 77 4.05 2.20 -7.74
CA ARG A 77 2.76 1.55 -7.90
C ARG A 77 2.20 1.10 -6.55
N LEU A 78 3.04 0.49 -5.72
CA LEU A 78 2.61 0.04 -4.40
C LEU A 78 2.18 1.21 -3.53
N LYS A 79 2.94 2.28 -3.57
CA LYS A 79 2.63 3.46 -2.77
C LYS A 79 1.31 4.09 -3.21
N GLN A 80 1.06 4.11 -4.51
CA GLN A 80 -0.19 4.63 -5.04
C GLN A 80 -1.37 3.71 -4.71
N ASP A 81 -1.19 2.41 -4.87
CA ASP A 81 -2.26 1.45 -4.56
C ASP A 81 -2.65 1.56 -3.09
N CYS A 82 -1.66 1.69 -2.22
CA CYS A 82 -1.90 1.79 -0.79
C CYS A 82 -2.65 3.08 -0.46
N GLN A 83 -2.24 4.19 -1.05
CA GLN A 83 -2.91 5.46 -0.83
C GLN A 83 -4.36 5.41 -1.32
N ARG A 84 -4.59 4.85 -2.52
CA ARG A 84 -5.96 4.73 -3.04
C ARG A 84 -6.82 3.89 -2.10
N ARG A 85 -6.27 2.82 -1.58
CA ARG A 85 -7.03 1.97 -0.66
C ARG A 85 -7.37 2.72 0.63
N PHE A 86 -6.40 3.45 1.17
CA PHE A 86 -6.62 4.22 2.38
C PHE A 86 -7.71 5.28 2.15
N GLU A 87 -7.70 5.90 0.98
CA GLU A 87 -8.65 6.95 0.66
C GLU A 87 -10.05 6.44 0.40
N GLU A 88 -10.27 5.14 0.37
CA GLU A 88 -11.62 4.59 0.28
C GLU A 88 -12.39 4.85 1.58
N THR A 89 -11.68 4.98 2.70
CA THR A 89 -12.33 5.17 3.99
C THR A 89 -11.80 6.37 4.75
N HIS A 90 -10.79 7.04 4.24
CA HIS A 90 -10.18 8.20 4.89
C HIS A 90 -9.92 9.28 3.85
N SER A 91 -9.63 10.48 4.30
CA SER A 91 -9.36 11.58 3.38
C SER A 91 -7.89 11.61 2.95
N ARG A 92 -7.64 12.31 1.85
CA ARG A 92 -6.26 12.54 1.42
C ARG A 92 -5.51 13.37 2.44
N GLU A 93 -6.20 14.30 3.07
CA GLU A 93 -5.60 15.12 4.10
C GLU A 93 -5.09 14.25 5.25
N GLU A 94 -5.87 13.25 5.64
CA GLU A 94 -5.43 12.31 6.67
C GLU A 94 -4.22 11.52 6.22
N PHE A 95 -4.21 11.08 4.96
CA PHE A 95 -3.06 10.35 4.43
C PHE A 95 -1.82 11.21 4.49
N MET A 96 -1.92 12.47 4.06
CA MET A 96 -0.78 13.36 4.04
C MET A 96 -0.31 13.73 5.45
N ALA A 97 -1.24 13.75 6.41
CA ALA A 97 -0.86 13.99 7.79
C ALA A 97 -0.03 12.82 8.34
N ILE A 98 -0.33 11.60 7.90
CA ILE A 98 0.39 10.41 8.35
C ILE A 98 1.71 10.25 7.62
N ILE A 99 1.69 10.35 6.30
CA ILE A 99 2.83 10.01 5.45
C ILE A 99 3.69 11.23 5.07
N GLY A 100 3.08 12.39 5.01
CA GLY A 100 3.81 13.63 4.72
C GLY A 100 3.69 14.10 3.29
N ARG A 101 3.10 13.32 2.40
CA ARG A 101 2.94 13.72 1.00
C ARG A 101 1.92 12.82 0.32
N SER A 102 1.49 13.23 -0.88
CA SER A 102 0.65 12.40 -1.73
C SER A 102 1.48 11.79 -2.85
N TYR A 103 1.16 10.57 -3.22
CA TYR A 103 1.81 9.88 -4.33
C TYR A 103 0.91 9.84 -5.57
N LEU A 104 -0.28 10.44 -5.50
CA LEU A 104 -1.25 10.38 -6.60
C LEU A 104 -1.22 11.60 -7.52
N GLY A 105 -0.39 12.57 -7.23
CA GLY A 105 -0.26 13.75 -8.08
C GLY A 105 -1.60 14.46 -8.22
N ASP A 106 -2.05 14.63 -9.46
CA ASP A 106 -3.30 15.32 -9.71
C ASP A 106 -4.50 14.38 -9.71
N GLU A 107 -4.29 13.12 -9.39
CA GLU A 107 -5.38 12.15 -9.36
C GLU A 107 -6.38 12.58 -8.29
N PRO A 108 -7.69 12.55 -8.57
CA PRO A 108 -8.66 12.93 -7.57
C PRO A 108 -8.66 11.97 -6.40
N GLU A 109 -9.11 12.44 -5.26
CA GLU A 109 -9.17 11.64 -4.06
C GLU A 109 -9.98 10.37 -4.32
N GLY A 110 -9.48 9.24 -3.84
CA GLY A 110 -10.03 7.95 -4.20
C GLY A 110 -11.23 7.48 -3.44
N LYS A 111 -12.15 8.34 -3.13
CA LYS A 111 -13.33 7.89 -2.46
C LYS A 111 -14.23 7.13 -3.40
N PRO A 112 -14.89 6.13 -2.92
CA PRO A 112 -15.77 5.36 -3.78
C PRO A 112 -16.93 6.24 -4.17
N GLN A 113 -17.30 6.15 -5.26
CA GLN A 113 -18.34 6.94 -5.63
C GLN A 113 -19.00 6.36 -6.70
N MET A 114 -18.86 6.42 -6.85
CA MET A 114 -19.11 6.02 -7.59
C MET A 114 -19.22 5.78 -8.60
N PRO A 115 -19.45 5.63 -9.10
CA PRO A 115 -19.38 5.32 -10.03
C PRO A 115 -19.64 5.48 -10.88
N ALA A 116 -19.69 5.64 -10.77
CA ALA A 116 -19.88 5.69 -11.44
C ALA A 116 -19.90 5.87 -12.27
N ASP A 117 -19.79 5.89 -12.10
CA ASP A 117 -19.80 6.02 -12.77
C ASP A 117 -19.84 6.03 -13.49
N THR A 118 -19.82 5.95 -13.49
CA THR A 118 -19.90 5.92 -14.16
C THR A 118 -19.97 6.19 -14.89
N GLY A 119 -19.87 6.13 -15.04
CA GLY A 119 -19.99 6.23 -15.76
C GLY A 119 -19.97 6.66 -16.35
N GLY A 120 -19.92 6.72 -16.48
CA GLY A 120 -20.05 6.95 -17.03
C GLY A 120 -19.85 7.57 -17.34
N PHE A 121 -19.73 7.60 -17.34
CA PHE A 121 -19.65 8.04 -17.58
C PHE A 121 -19.25 8.40 -17.95
N TYR A 122 -19.13 8.39 -17.97
CA TYR A 122 -18.86 8.58 -18.33
C TYR A 122 -18.65 8.67 -19.02
N LEU A 123 -18.60 8.49 -19.23
CA LEU A 123 -18.57 8.51 -19.95
C LEU A 123 -18.51 8.80 -20.42
N LEU A 124 -18.35 8.74 -20.49
CA LEU A 124 -18.53 9.02 -20.95
C LEU A 124 -18.45 9.31 -21.26
#